data_4231b505456eddc7d5ff68f34fed9d43
#
_entry.id   4231b505456eddc7d5ff68f34fed9d43
#
_cell.length_a   1.000
_cell.length_b   1.000
_cell.length_c   1.000
_cell.angle_alpha   90.00
_cell.angle_beta   90.00
_cell.angle_gamma   90.00
#
_symmetry.space_group_name_H-M   'P 1'
#
loop_
_entity.id
_entity.type
_entity.pdbx_description
1 polymer ?
#
loop_
_entity_poly.entity_id
_entity_poly.type
_entity_poly.pdbx_seq_one_letter_code
_entity_poly.pdbx_strand_id
1 'polypeptide(L)'
;ITLKTLLSTDLNVDSEIKDMLTNHQILGVKHFHDLEHKIPYKEIQEIELYLKKILREYNKSLNMIICGSYRRKKPTSGDIDILLYHNRITNEDRLKESGFLTEFMDLLIKNNFITDHLTSIDNPTKYMGFCKFKTFNRRIDIRLISKKSLASALLYFTGSGEFNKAMRSYALSKQYSINEYGLYKLNDAGEKAFRIQCALEQDIFKTLGLSYVEPQDRLPSYKFE
;
A
#
# COMPACT_ATOMS: atom_id res chain seq x y z
N ILE A 1 28.13 -8.39 10.46
CA ILE A 1 28.34 -6.97 10.15
C ILE A 1 27.32 -6.14 10.92
N THR A 2 27.76 -5.07 11.61
CA THR A 2 26.85 -4.19 12.34
C THR A 2 26.27 -3.11 11.43
N LEU A 3 25.08 -2.56 11.79
CA LEU A 3 24.49 -1.44 11.04
C LEU A 3 25.45 -0.23 11.00
N LYS A 4 26.15 0.05 12.09
CA LYS A 4 27.15 1.14 12.15
C LYS A 4 28.25 0.94 11.12
N THR A 5 28.77 -0.28 10.98
CA THR A 5 29.77 -0.63 9.97
C THR A 5 29.22 -0.41 8.57
N LEU A 6 28.00 -0.90 8.28
CA LEU A 6 27.38 -0.73 6.97
C LEU A 6 27.19 0.73 6.58
N LEU A 7 26.75 1.59 7.52
CA LEU A 7 26.53 3.02 7.27
C LEU A 7 27.83 3.81 7.07
N SER A 8 28.98 3.29 7.57
CA SER A 8 30.30 3.90 7.38
C SER A 8 31.06 3.35 6.18
N THR A 9 30.56 2.32 5.52
CA THR A 9 31.20 1.66 4.38
C THR A 9 30.68 2.24 3.05
N ASP A 10 31.58 2.60 2.15
CA ASP A 10 31.18 2.91 0.78
C ASP A 10 30.96 1.60 0.00
N LEU A 11 29.71 1.19 -0.13
CA LEU A 11 29.31 -0.02 -0.83
C LEU A 11 29.61 -0.01 -2.35
N ASN A 12 30.04 1.12 -2.91
CA ASN A 12 30.53 1.16 -4.29
C ASN A 12 31.99 0.75 -4.40
N VAL A 13 32.75 0.86 -3.29
CA VAL A 13 34.18 0.56 -3.23
C VAL A 13 34.42 -0.82 -2.61
N ASP A 14 33.69 -1.16 -1.55
CA ASP A 14 33.82 -2.43 -0.83
C ASP A 14 32.90 -3.50 -1.44
N SER A 15 33.42 -4.21 -2.46
CA SER A 15 32.67 -5.27 -3.14
C SER A 15 32.41 -6.48 -2.24
N GLU A 16 33.30 -6.81 -1.30
CA GLU A 16 33.16 -7.98 -0.43
C GLU A 16 31.93 -7.80 0.49
N ILE A 17 31.79 -6.64 1.12
CA ILE A 17 30.64 -6.33 1.96
C ILE A 17 29.36 -6.26 1.13
N LYS A 18 29.42 -5.66 -0.07
CA LYS A 18 28.27 -5.56 -0.97
C LYS A 18 27.75 -6.92 -1.40
N ASP A 19 28.63 -7.86 -1.72
CA ASP A 19 28.28 -9.22 -2.16
C ASP A 19 27.62 -10.07 -1.04
N MET A 20 27.82 -9.68 0.21
CA MET A 20 27.15 -10.30 1.37
C MET A 20 25.72 -9.78 1.61
N LEU A 21 25.31 -8.73 0.90
CA LEU A 21 24.01 -8.07 1.10
C LEU A 21 23.05 -8.38 -0.03
N THR A 22 21.76 -8.52 0.33
CA THR A 22 20.68 -8.51 -0.66
C THR A 22 20.48 -7.11 -1.23
N ASN A 23 19.91 -7.00 -2.43
CA ASN A 23 19.57 -5.71 -3.02
C ASN A 23 18.68 -4.85 -2.09
N HIS A 24 17.75 -5.46 -1.35
CA HIS A 24 16.93 -4.75 -0.37
C HIS A 24 17.75 -4.15 0.77
N GLN A 25 18.75 -4.87 1.26
CA GLN A 25 19.66 -4.39 2.31
C GLN A 25 20.55 -3.26 1.79
N ILE A 26 21.06 -3.37 0.56
CA ILE A 26 21.84 -2.30 -0.10
C ILE A 26 21.03 -1.03 -0.21
N LEU A 27 19.78 -1.13 -0.69
CA LEU A 27 18.87 0.02 -0.80
C LEU A 27 18.47 0.57 0.58
N GLY A 28 18.32 -0.29 1.59
CA GLY A 28 18.10 0.11 2.97
C GLY A 28 19.24 0.95 3.54
N VAL A 29 20.49 0.57 3.26
CA VAL A 29 21.69 1.34 3.64
C VAL A 29 21.76 2.65 2.86
N LYS A 30 21.59 2.60 1.53
CA LYS A 30 21.61 3.77 0.63
C LYS A 30 20.65 4.87 1.09
N HIS A 31 19.45 4.50 1.49
CA HIS A 31 18.37 5.42 1.86
C HIS A 31 18.18 5.58 3.38
N PHE A 32 19.08 5.03 4.19
CA PHE A 32 18.90 4.97 5.65
C PHE A 32 18.57 6.34 6.25
N HIS A 33 19.38 7.36 5.95
CA HIS A 33 19.18 8.71 6.49
C HIS A 33 17.88 9.36 6.00
N ASP A 34 17.49 9.14 4.74
CA ASP A 34 16.22 9.65 4.21
C ASP A 34 15.02 9.02 4.94
N LEU A 35 15.13 7.72 5.27
CA LEU A 35 14.06 6.96 5.94
C LEU A 35 13.87 7.31 7.43
N GLU A 36 14.87 7.88 8.09
CA GLU A 36 14.73 8.42 9.45
C GLU A 36 13.78 9.65 9.49
N HIS A 37 13.65 10.35 8.35
CA HIS A 37 12.79 11.52 8.24
C HIS A 37 11.36 11.14 7.85
N LYS A 38 10.44 11.24 8.81
CA LYS A 38 9.01 11.04 8.53
C LYS A 38 8.52 12.03 7.46
N ILE A 39 7.54 11.59 6.68
CA ILE A 39 6.94 12.38 5.60
C ILE A 39 5.85 13.28 6.19
N PRO A 40 5.97 14.61 6.12
CA PRO A 40 4.90 15.51 6.58
C PRO A 40 3.60 15.30 5.80
N TYR A 41 2.46 15.44 6.46
CA TYR A 41 1.14 15.33 5.82
C TYR A 41 1.00 16.21 4.57
N LYS A 42 1.47 17.46 4.65
CA LYS A 42 1.45 18.44 3.54
C LYS A 42 2.28 17.97 2.34
N GLU A 43 3.43 17.33 2.57
CA GLU A 43 4.26 16.80 1.48
C GLU A 43 3.49 15.68 0.73
N ILE A 44 2.78 14.81 1.45
CA ILE A 44 1.95 13.76 0.80
C ILE A 44 0.78 14.39 0.03
N GLN A 45 0.16 15.47 0.52
CA GLN A 45 -0.88 16.18 -0.24
C GLN A 45 -0.35 16.71 -1.58
N GLU A 46 0.86 17.27 -1.59
CA GLU A 46 1.49 17.76 -2.81
C GLU A 46 1.82 16.59 -3.77
N ILE A 47 2.34 15.48 -3.24
CA ILE A 47 2.59 14.26 -4.01
C ILE A 47 1.27 13.70 -4.58
N GLU A 48 0.20 13.70 -3.81
CA GLU A 48 -1.13 13.27 -4.28
C GLU A 48 -1.60 14.07 -5.47
N LEU A 49 -1.48 15.40 -5.41
CA LEU A 49 -1.86 16.28 -6.51
C LEU A 49 -1.01 16.03 -7.76
N TYR A 50 0.30 15.87 -7.59
CA TYR A 50 1.23 15.58 -8.66
C TYR A 50 0.91 14.24 -9.34
N LEU A 51 0.75 13.17 -8.57
CA LEU A 51 0.44 11.84 -9.10
C LEU A 51 -0.95 11.78 -9.77
N LYS A 52 -1.95 12.44 -9.19
CA LYS A 52 -3.29 12.53 -9.80
C LYS A 52 -3.27 13.26 -11.16
N LYS A 53 -2.40 14.26 -11.33
CA LYS A 53 -2.22 14.93 -12.61
C LYS A 53 -1.67 13.96 -13.66
N ILE A 54 -0.56 13.29 -13.37
CA ILE A 54 0.05 12.31 -14.28
C ILE A 54 -0.95 11.18 -14.61
N LEU A 55 -1.64 10.65 -13.60
CA LEU A 55 -2.59 9.57 -13.77
C LEU A 55 -3.75 9.96 -14.70
N ARG A 56 -4.28 11.19 -14.59
CA ARG A 56 -5.36 11.71 -15.44
C ARG A 56 -4.92 11.91 -16.88
N GLU A 57 -3.68 12.36 -17.09
CA GLU A 57 -3.09 12.52 -18.42
C GLU A 57 -2.91 11.16 -19.09
N TYR A 58 -2.52 10.13 -18.32
CA TYR A 58 -2.34 8.78 -18.78
C TYR A 58 -3.69 8.06 -19.05
N ASN A 59 -4.57 7.97 -18.06
CA ASN A 59 -5.84 7.25 -18.19
C ASN A 59 -6.91 7.80 -17.24
N LYS A 60 -7.93 8.44 -17.82
CA LYS A 60 -9.04 9.06 -17.07
C LYS A 60 -9.94 8.06 -16.33
N SER A 61 -9.88 6.78 -16.65
CA SER A 61 -10.66 5.72 -15.99
C SER A 61 -9.95 5.10 -14.81
N LEU A 62 -8.64 5.37 -14.65
CA LEU A 62 -7.87 5.00 -13.46
C LEU A 62 -8.05 6.06 -12.37
N ASN A 63 -8.11 5.57 -11.15
CA ASN A 63 -8.20 6.39 -9.94
C ASN A 63 -7.17 5.93 -8.92
N MET A 64 -6.78 6.83 -8.03
CA MET A 64 -5.88 6.52 -6.93
C MET A 64 -6.41 7.06 -5.61
N ILE A 65 -6.08 6.35 -4.54
CA ILE A 65 -6.33 6.76 -3.15
C ILE A 65 -5.05 6.52 -2.37
N ILE A 66 -4.54 7.54 -1.68
CA ILE A 66 -3.44 7.36 -0.73
C ILE A 66 -4.02 6.88 0.60
N CYS A 67 -3.50 5.79 1.10
CA CYS A 67 -3.94 5.07 2.29
C CYS A 67 -3.02 5.30 3.50
N GLY A 68 -2.76 4.28 4.28
CA GLY A 68 -1.84 4.27 5.40
C GLY A 68 -2.11 5.36 6.45
N SER A 69 -1.04 5.87 7.02
CA SER A 69 -1.09 6.94 8.03
C SER A 69 -1.69 8.24 7.50
N TYR A 70 -1.48 8.52 6.22
CA TYR A 70 -2.04 9.70 5.55
C TYR A 70 -3.58 9.70 5.56
N ARG A 71 -4.22 8.59 5.15
CA ARG A 71 -5.68 8.48 5.17
C ARG A 71 -6.25 8.54 6.61
N ARG A 72 -5.48 8.09 7.59
CA ARG A 72 -5.81 8.22 9.02
C ARG A 72 -5.55 9.63 9.58
N LYS A 73 -5.21 10.60 8.74
CA LYS A 73 -4.94 12.01 9.12
C LYS A 73 -3.84 12.16 10.18
N LYS A 74 -2.83 11.29 10.17
CA LYS A 74 -1.67 11.46 11.05
C LYS A 74 -0.81 12.62 10.55
N PRO A 75 -0.16 13.39 11.43
CA PRO A 75 0.66 14.55 11.04
C PRO A 75 1.86 14.15 10.18
N THR A 76 2.30 12.90 10.30
CA THR A 76 3.41 12.34 9.50
C THR A 76 3.15 10.89 9.13
N SER A 77 3.81 10.42 8.06
CA SER A 77 3.81 9.02 7.62
C SER A 77 5.22 8.47 7.51
N GLY A 78 5.37 7.14 7.53
CA GLY A 78 6.64 6.45 7.28
C GLY A 78 6.87 6.18 5.80
N ASP A 79 5.78 6.02 5.06
CA ASP A 79 5.73 5.61 3.66
C ASP A 79 4.48 6.20 2.98
N ILE A 80 4.38 5.97 1.67
CA ILE A 80 3.25 6.41 0.85
C ILE A 80 2.58 5.16 0.28
N ASP A 81 1.44 4.79 0.83
CA ASP A 81 0.63 3.65 0.39
C ASP A 81 -0.42 4.10 -0.62
N ILE A 82 -0.37 3.59 -1.84
CA ILE A 82 -1.28 3.97 -2.92
C ILE A 82 -2.11 2.77 -3.39
N LEU A 83 -3.41 2.93 -3.42
CA LEU A 83 -4.32 2.05 -4.16
C LEU A 83 -4.67 2.68 -5.50
N LEU A 84 -4.40 1.95 -6.59
CA LEU A 84 -4.91 2.23 -7.93
C LEU A 84 -6.07 1.30 -8.24
N TYR A 85 -7.09 1.79 -8.93
CA TYR A 85 -8.18 0.98 -9.42
C TYR A 85 -8.79 1.58 -10.70
N HIS A 86 -9.29 0.70 -11.55
CA HIS A 86 -10.02 1.11 -12.76
C HIS A 86 -11.53 1.11 -12.48
N ASN A 87 -12.25 2.14 -12.89
CA ASN A 87 -13.67 2.32 -12.57
C ASN A 87 -14.60 1.19 -13.03
N ARG A 88 -14.24 0.49 -14.11
CA ARG A 88 -15.10 -0.51 -14.77
C ARG A 88 -14.57 -1.94 -14.71
N ILE A 89 -13.30 -2.15 -14.33
CA ILE A 89 -12.70 -3.50 -14.30
C ILE A 89 -12.91 -4.11 -12.92
N THR A 90 -13.70 -5.16 -12.88
CA THR A 90 -14.00 -5.97 -11.68
C THR A 90 -13.31 -7.33 -11.69
N ASN A 91 -12.86 -7.79 -12.86
CA ASN A 91 -12.15 -9.06 -13.02
C ASN A 91 -10.66 -8.88 -12.77
N GLU A 92 -10.09 -9.69 -11.86
CA GLU A 92 -8.67 -9.60 -11.46
C GLU A 92 -7.72 -9.97 -12.59
N ASP A 93 -8.06 -10.95 -13.43
CA ASP A 93 -7.18 -11.40 -14.51
C ASP A 93 -7.11 -10.36 -15.62
N ARG A 94 -8.25 -9.78 -16.02
CA ARG A 94 -8.27 -8.64 -16.94
C ARG A 94 -7.49 -7.44 -16.40
N LEU A 95 -7.49 -7.25 -15.10
CA LEU A 95 -6.74 -6.17 -14.48
C LEU A 95 -5.23 -6.44 -14.55
N LYS A 96 -4.78 -7.68 -14.30
CA LYS A 96 -3.37 -8.09 -14.45
C LYS A 96 -2.89 -7.94 -15.91
N GLU A 97 -3.72 -8.35 -16.85
CA GLU A 97 -3.41 -8.28 -18.29
C GLU A 97 -3.43 -6.84 -18.85
N SER A 98 -3.97 -5.89 -18.12
CA SER A 98 -4.15 -4.51 -18.60
C SER A 98 -2.87 -3.71 -18.81
N GLY A 99 -1.77 -4.11 -18.16
CA GLY A 99 -0.51 -3.36 -18.18
C GLY A 99 -0.54 -2.01 -17.45
N PHE A 100 -1.67 -1.61 -16.85
CA PHE A 100 -1.86 -0.27 -16.30
C PHE A 100 -0.82 0.12 -15.25
N LEU A 101 -0.42 -0.81 -14.37
CA LEU A 101 0.58 -0.49 -13.35
C LEU A 101 1.95 -0.30 -13.99
N THR A 102 2.36 -1.20 -14.88
CA THR A 102 3.66 -1.12 -15.57
C THR A 102 3.78 0.18 -16.36
N GLU A 103 2.78 0.52 -17.19
CA GLU A 103 2.79 1.76 -17.97
C GLU A 103 2.79 3.02 -17.07
N PHE A 104 2.05 3.00 -15.96
CA PHE A 104 2.07 4.10 -15.00
C PHE A 104 3.44 4.24 -14.32
N MET A 105 4.08 3.10 -13.98
CA MET A 105 5.43 3.10 -13.42
C MET A 105 6.45 3.66 -14.40
N ASP A 106 6.38 3.31 -15.69
CA ASP A 106 7.25 3.84 -16.74
C ASP A 106 7.13 5.37 -16.85
N LEU A 107 5.91 5.91 -16.74
CA LEU A 107 5.69 7.35 -16.73
C LEU A 107 6.32 8.01 -15.49
N LEU A 108 6.21 7.41 -14.31
CA LEU A 108 6.80 7.94 -13.08
C LEU A 108 8.32 7.89 -13.11
N ILE A 109 8.92 6.85 -13.70
CA ILE A 109 10.36 6.72 -13.94
C ILE A 109 10.83 7.80 -14.92
N LYS A 110 10.14 7.94 -16.06
CA LYS A 110 10.45 8.95 -17.08
C LYS A 110 10.40 10.39 -16.52
N ASN A 111 9.54 10.65 -15.56
CA ASN A 111 9.45 11.93 -14.85
C ASN A 111 10.45 12.04 -13.69
N ASN A 112 11.39 11.13 -13.53
CA ASN A 112 12.37 11.08 -12.44
C ASN A 112 11.73 11.08 -11.04
N PHE A 113 10.48 10.65 -10.92
CA PHE A 113 9.80 10.55 -9.62
C PHE A 113 10.18 9.27 -8.88
N ILE A 114 10.26 8.14 -9.58
CA ILE A 114 10.73 6.86 -9.01
C ILE A 114 12.25 6.79 -9.16
N THR A 115 12.94 6.41 -8.09
CA THR A 115 14.42 6.40 -8.00
C THR A 115 15.02 5.01 -7.89
N ASP A 116 14.43 4.14 -7.09
CA ASP A 116 14.93 2.79 -6.86
C ASP A 116 13.78 1.79 -6.66
N HIS A 117 14.02 0.51 -7.00
CA HIS A 117 13.01 -0.54 -7.02
C HIS A 117 13.30 -1.61 -5.97
N LEU A 118 12.29 -1.97 -5.16
CA LEU A 118 12.33 -3.11 -4.25
C LEU A 118 11.60 -4.33 -4.83
N THR A 119 10.69 -4.11 -5.77
CA THR A 119 10.05 -5.18 -6.54
C THR A 119 10.28 -4.93 -8.02
N SER A 120 10.14 -5.98 -8.87
CA SER A 120 10.14 -5.80 -10.32
C SER A 120 9.06 -4.80 -10.73
N ILE A 121 9.39 -3.94 -11.70
CA ILE A 121 8.43 -3.02 -12.35
C ILE A 121 7.42 -3.79 -13.23
N ASP A 122 7.75 -5.01 -13.65
CA ASP A 122 6.88 -5.85 -14.47
C ASP A 122 5.79 -6.57 -13.66
N ASN A 123 5.76 -6.40 -12.35
CA ASN A 123 4.68 -6.97 -11.55
C ASN A 123 3.36 -6.26 -11.89
N PRO A 124 2.34 -7.01 -12.36
CA PRO A 124 1.14 -6.39 -12.95
C PRO A 124 0.24 -5.69 -11.93
N THR A 125 0.41 -5.95 -10.62
CA THR A 125 -0.52 -5.45 -9.60
C THR A 125 0.15 -4.86 -8.36
N LYS A 126 1.47 -5.00 -8.23
CA LYS A 126 2.21 -4.57 -7.04
C LYS A 126 3.52 -3.92 -7.41
N TYR A 127 3.76 -2.74 -6.87
CA TYR A 127 5.06 -2.09 -6.90
C TYR A 127 5.46 -1.64 -5.49
N MET A 128 6.73 -1.80 -5.17
CA MET A 128 7.36 -1.27 -3.96
C MET A 128 8.72 -0.68 -4.34
N GLY A 129 9.04 0.50 -3.84
CA GLY A 129 10.29 1.15 -4.17
C GLY A 129 10.49 2.46 -3.42
N PHE A 130 11.26 3.33 -4.04
CA PHE A 130 11.56 4.66 -3.56
C PHE A 130 11.18 5.71 -4.59
N CYS A 131 10.71 6.85 -4.11
CA CYS A 131 10.43 8.02 -4.94
C CYS A 131 11.09 9.26 -4.36
N LYS A 132 11.34 10.26 -5.18
CA LYS A 132 11.87 11.57 -4.77
C LYS A 132 10.99 12.67 -5.31
N PHE A 133 10.42 13.47 -4.41
CA PHE A 133 9.58 14.60 -4.79
C PHE A 133 10.25 15.96 -4.52
N LYS A 134 10.91 16.08 -3.39
CA LYS A 134 11.70 17.29 -3.00
C LYS A 134 13.11 16.86 -2.59
N THR A 135 13.40 16.86 -1.30
CA THR A 135 14.75 16.67 -0.77
C THR A 135 15.06 15.22 -0.50
N PHE A 136 14.14 14.51 0.15
CA PHE A 136 14.36 13.16 0.64
C PHE A 136 13.76 12.11 -0.28
N ASN A 137 14.42 10.94 -0.37
CA ASN A 137 13.80 9.75 -0.93
C ASN A 137 12.75 9.21 0.05
N ARG A 138 11.61 8.77 -0.47
CA ARG A 138 10.48 8.27 0.30
C ARG A 138 10.14 6.84 -0.13
N ARG A 139 9.77 6.01 0.82
CA ARG A 139 9.18 4.70 0.52
C ARG A 139 7.82 4.90 -0.12
N ILE A 140 7.58 4.18 -1.21
CA ILE A 140 6.31 4.19 -1.92
C ILE A 140 5.88 2.78 -2.27
N ASP A 141 4.64 2.44 -1.95
CA ASP A 141 4.01 1.16 -2.24
C ASP A 141 2.73 1.42 -3.04
N ILE A 142 2.63 0.80 -4.22
CA ILE A 142 1.48 0.95 -5.12
C ILE A 142 0.85 -0.41 -5.37
N ARG A 143 -0.47 -0.48 -5.21
CA ARG A 143 -1.27 -1.67 -5.48
C ARG A 143 -2.36 -1.35 -6.49
N LEU A 144 -2.37 -2.10 -7.59
CA LEU A 144 -3.48 -2.09 -8.54
C LEU A 144 -4.48 -3.16 -8.12
N ILE A 145 -5.71 -2.75 -7.87
CA ILE A 145 -6.79 -3.62 -7.35
C ILE A 145 -8.03 -3.54 -8.24
N SER A 146 -8.79 -4.61 -8.29
CA SER A 146 -10.08 -4.60 -8.97
C SER A 146 -11.10 -3.74 -8.23
N LYS A 147 -12.06 -3.15 -8.96
CA LYS A 147 -13.16 -2.38 -8.36
C LYS A 147 -13.94 -3.18 -7.34
N LYS A 148 -14.06 -4.49 -7.56
CA LYS A 148 -14.72 -5.44 -6.67
C LYS A 148 -14.03 -5.55 -5.30
N SER A 149 -12.69 -5.40 -5.25
CA SER A 149 -11.89 -5.53 -4.03
C SER A 149 -11.66 -4.19 -3.30
N LEU A 150 -12.10 -3.07 -3.90
CA LEU A 150 -11.78 -1.73 -3.40
C LEU A 150 -12.14 -1.50 -1.93
N ALA A 151 -13.34 -1.89 -1.49
CA ALA A 151 -13.78 -1.71 -0.10
C ALA A 151 -12.85 -2.42 0.89
N SER A 152 -12.54 -3.68 0.63
CA SER A 152 -11.67 -4.49 1.49
C SER A 152 -10.21 -4.03 1.43
N ALA A 153 -9.73 -3.65 0.25
CA ALA A 153 -8.39 -3.10 0.09
C ALA A 153 -8.24 -1.75 0.83
N LEU A 154 -9.23 -0.86 0.74
CA LEU A 154 -9.22 0.40 1.48
C LEU A 154 -9.15 0.16 3.00
N LEU A 155 -9.95 -0.76 3.53
CA LEU A 155 -9.90 -1.12 4.94
C LEU A 155 -8.52 -1.64 5.32
N TYR A 156 -7.97 -2.59 4.54
CA TYR A 156 -6.68 -3.22 4.79
C TYR A 156 -5.52 -2.22 4.73
N PHE A 157 -5.39 -1.47 3.63
CA PHE A 157 -4.27 -0.55 3.42
C PHE A 157 -4.39 0.75 4.23
N THR A 158 -5.58 1.10 4.72
CA THR A 158 -5.73 2.20 5.66
C THR A 158 -5.15 1.86 7.03
N GLY A 159 -5.31 0.62 7.52
CA GLY A 159 -4.84 0.20 8.84
C GLY A 159 -5.61 0.89 9.98
N SER A 160 -5.04 0.98 11.22
CA SER A 160 -3.65 0.57 11.53
C SER A 160 -3.46 -0.95 11.45
N GLY A 161 -2.22 -1.41 11.51
CA GLY A 161 -1.92 -2.85 11.51
C GLY A 161 -2.60 -3.59 12.66
N GLU A 162 -2.59 -3.01 13.86
CA GLU A 162 -3.23 -3.57 15.05
C GLU A 162 -4.77 -3.54 14.92
N PHE A 163 -5.34 -2.46 14.38
CA PHE A 163 -6.77 -2.41 14.06
C PHE A 163 -7.17 -3.53 13.08
N ASN A 164 -6.37 -3.75 12.04
CA ASN A 164 -6.62 -4.82 11.06
C ASN A 164 -6.52 -6.21 11.68
N LYS A 165 -5.59 -6.43 12.63
CA LYS A 165 -5.51 -7.71 13.38
C LYS A 165 -6.76 -7.92 14.22
N ALA A 166 -7.18 -6.92 14.99
CA ALA A 166 -8.38 -6.97 15.81
C ALA A 166 -9.63 -7.22 14.95
N MET A 167 -9.77 -6.49 13.84
CA MET A 167 -10.88 -6.65 12.88
C MET A 167 -10.95 -8.07 12.31
N ARG A 168 -9.80 -8.65 11.94
CA ARG A 168 -9.73 -10.02 11.42
C ARG A 168 -10.10 -11.05 12.49
N SER A 169 -9.62 -10.88 13.72
CA SER A 169 -9.98 -11.78 14.84
C SER A 169 -11.47 -11.70 15.13
N TYR A 170 -12.05 -10.52 15.15
CA TYR A 170 -13.48 -10.33 15.32
C TYR A 170 -14.28 -10.99 14.18
N ALA A 171 -13.88 -10.76 12.93
CA ALA A 171 -14.53 -11.40 11.78
C ALA A 171 -14.52 -12.92 11.88
N LEU A 172 -13.39 -13.52 12.29
CA LEU A 172 -13.28 -14.98 12.52
C LEU A 172 -14.24 -15.47 13.59
N SER A 173 -14.42 -14.75 14.71
CA SER A 173 -15.38 -15.11 15.76
C SER A 173 -16.85 -15.08 15.29
N LYS A 174 -17.13 -14.38 14.19
CA LYS A 174 -18.44 -14.29 13.53
C LYS A 174 -18.55 -15.21 12.30
N GLN A 175 -17.59 -16.15 12.12
CA GLN A 175 -17.48 -17.05 10.95
C GLN A 175 -17.32 -16.28 9.61
N TYR A 176 -16.52 -15.22 9.62
CA TYR A 176 -16.09 -14.52 8.42
C TYR A 176 -14.57 -14.47 8.32
N SER A 177 -14.06 -14.42 7.11
CA SER A 177 -12.65 -14.15 6.81
C SER A 177 -12.55 -12.87 6.00
N ILE A 178 -11.64 -11.96 6.39
CA ILE A 178 -11.41 -10.70 5.69
C ILE A 178 -9.94 -10.56 5.31
N ASN A 179 -9.69 -10.14 4.08
CA ASN A 179 -8.37 -9.75 3.57
C ASN A 179 -8.51 -8.58 2.60
N GLU A 180 -7.41 -8.17 1.97
CA GLU A 180 -7.38 -7.07 0.98
C GLU A 180 -8.25 -7.32 -0.26
N TYR A 181 -8.58 -8.58 -0.57
CA TYR A 181 -9.37 -8.94 -1.74
C TYR A 181 -10.87 -9.01 -1.46
N GLY A 182 -11.29 -9.25 -0.22
CA GLY A 182 -12.71 -9.36 0.09
C GLY A 182 -13.05 -9.81 1.51
N LEU A 183 -14.36 -9.79 1.79
CA LEU A 183 -15.00 -10.41 2.93
C LEU A 183 -15.66 -11.71 2.49
N TYR A 184 -15.44 -12.79 3.23
CA TYR A 184 -15.91 -14.13 2.89
C TYR A 184 -16.65 -14.74 4.08
N LYS A 185 -17.80 -15.36 3.84
CA LYS A 185 -18.44 -16.23 4.81
C LYS A 185 -17.65 -17.54 4.89
N LEU A 186 -17.46 -18.06 6.10
CA LEU A 186 -16.86 -19.38 6.32
C LEU A 186 -17.95 -20.45 6.46
N ASN A 187 -17.63 -21.66 6.03
CA ASN A 187 -18.42 -22.87 6.30
C ASN A 187 -18.04 -23.45 7.68
N ASP A 188 -18.69 -24.52 8.10
CA ASP A 188 -18.44 -25.17 9.38
C ASP A 188 -17.01 -25.76 9.50
N ALA A 189 -16.35 -26.04 8.37
CA ALA A 189 -14.95 -26.46 8.32
C ALA A 189 -13.95 -25.28 8.41
N GLY A 190 -14.42 -24.02 8.50
CA GLY A 190 -13.58 -22.82 8.54
C GLY A 190 -13.02 -22.39 7.17
N GLU A 191 -13.52 -22.95 6.08
CA GLU A 191 -13.11 -22.62 4.73
C GLU A 191 -13.99 -21.51 4.14
N LYS A 192 -13.46 -20.76 3.18
CA LYS A 192 -14.20 -19.70 2.47
C LYS A 192 -15.30 -20.30 1.59
N ALA A 193 -16.55 -20.16 2.01
CA ALA A 193 -17.71 -20.67 1.28
C ALA A 193 -18.08 -19.75 0.10
N PHE A 194 -18.30 -18.47 0.37
CA PHE A 194 -18.61 -17.47 -0.66
C PHE A 194 -18.18 -16.08 -0.24
N ARG A 195 -17.99 -15.23 -1.24
CA ARG A 195 -17.62 -13.84 -1.04
C ARG A 195 -18.87 -12.99 -0.81
N ILE A 196 -18.79 -12.10 0.20
CA ILE A 196 -19.79 -11.07 0.44
C ILE A 196 -19.47 -9.86 -0.46
N GLN A 197 -20.48 -9.33 -1.15
CA GLN A 197 -20.31 -8.10 -1.92
C GLN A 197 -20.34 -6.89 -0.98
N CYS A 198 -19.27 -6.12 -1.01
CA CYS A 198 -19.14 -4.87 -0.28
C CYS A 198 -18.71 -3.79 -1.27
N ALA A 199 -19.55 -2.80 -1.51
CA ALA A 199 -19.24 -1.66 -2.36
C ALA A 199 -18.41 -0.62 -1.63
N LEU A 200 -18.65 -0.46 -0.33
CA LEU A 200 -18.01 0.50 0.57
C LEU A 200 -17.45 -0.20 1.81
N GLU A 201 -16.50 0.44 2.49
CA GLU A 201 -15.97 -0.07 3.77
C GLU A 201 -17.11 -0.27 4.80
N GLN A 202 -18.09 0.62 4.82
CA GLN A 202 -19.28 0.56 5.69
C GLN A 202 -20.04 -0.76 5.57
N ASP A 203 -20.08 -1.34 4.38
CA ASP A 203 -20.77 -2.61 4.14
C ASP A 203 -20.08 -3.76 4.89
N ILE A 204 -18.74 -3.71 5.00
CA ILE A 204 -17.96 -4.69 5.75
C ILE A 204 -18.31 -4.61 7.24
N PHE A 205 -18.32 -3.42 7.81
CA PHE A 205 -18.69 -3.20 9.22
C PHE A 205 -20.13 -3.65 9.49
N LYS A 206 -21.05 -3.23 8.65
CA LYS A 206 -22.48 -3.62 8.74
C LYS A 206 -22.67 -5.14 8.69
N THR A 207 -21.98 -5.84 7.80
CA THR A 207 -22.05 -7.29 7.68
C THR A 207 -21.55 -8.00 8.95
N LEU A 208 -20.58 -7.41 9.62
CA LEU A 208 -20.04 -7.92 10.88
C LEU A 208 -20.84 -7.48 12.12
N GLY A 209 -21.92 -6.70 11.93
CA GLY A 209 -22.71 -6.17 13.02
C GLY A 209 -22.05 -5.02 13.78
N LEU A 210 -21.12 -4.30 13.15
CA LEU A 210 -20.33 -3.23 13.74
C LEU A 210 -20.76 -1.85 13.22
N SER A 211 -20.62 -0.84 14.07
CA SER A 211 -20.64 0.56 13.63
C SER A 211 -19.38 0.88 12.83
N TYR A 212 -19.54 1.72 11.80
CA TYR A 212 -18.39 2.14 11.00
C TYR A 212 -17.42 2.97 11.82
N VAL A 213 -16.13 2.65 11.70
CA VAL A 213 -15.04 3.39 12.35
C VAL A 213 -14.31 4.21 11.30
N GLU A 214 -14.32 5.52 11.48
CA GLU A 214 -13.62 6.44 10.59
C GLU A 214 -12.11 6.16 10.55
N PRO A 215 -11.42 6.35 9.42
CA PRO A 215 -9.98 6.09 9.30
C PRO A 215 -9.13 6.69 10.43
N GLN A 216 -9.38 7.94 10.83
CA GLN A 216 -8.64 8.61 11.89
C GLN A 216 -8.80 7.96 13.27
N ASP A 217 -9.91 7.23 13.50
CA ASP A 217 -10.28 6.61 14.76
C ASP A 217 -9.83 5.13 14.86
N ARG A 218 -9.21 4.59 13.79
CA ARG A 218 -8.65 3.24 13.73
C ARG A 218 -7.32 3.15 14.48
N LEU A 219 -7.42 3.33 15.80
CA LEU A 219 -6.27 3.33 16.70
C LEU A 219 -5.75 1.91 16.93
N PRO A 220 -4.44 1.74 17.27
CA PRO A 220 -3.88 0.43 17.66
C PRO A 220 -4.58 -0.20 18.86
N SER A 221 -5.13 0.62 19.76
CA SER A 221 -5.84 0.20 20.98
C SER A 221 -7.33 -0.11 20.75
N TYR A 222 -7.83 0.01 19.50
CA TYR A 222 -9.25 -0.20 19.22
C TYR A 222 -9.66 -1.66 19.47
N LYS A 223 -10.77 -1.86 20.17
CA LYS A 223 -11.34 -3.18 20.44
C LYS A 223 -12.72 -3.28 19.84
N PHE A 224 -13.00 -4.42 19.20
CA PHE A 224 -14.34 -4.77 18.71
C PHE A 224 -15.04 -5.58 19.81
N GLU A 225 -16.23 -5.13 20.21
CA GLU A 225 -17.11 -5.76 21.20
C GLU A 225 -18.33 -6.39 20.50
#